data_5edb54303e4274130c3e60c4bda81fff
#
_entry.id   5edb54303e4274130c3e60c4bda81fff
#
_cell.length_a   1.000
_cell.length_b   1.000
_cell.length_c   1.000
_cell.angle_alpha   90.00
_cell.angle_beta   90.00
_cell.angle_gamma   90.00
#
_symmetry.space_group_name_H-M   'P 1'
#
loop_
_entity.id
_entity.type
_entity.pdbx_description
1 polymer ?
#
loop_
_entity_poly.entity_id
_entity_poly.type
_entity_poly.pdbx_seq_one_letter_code
_entity_poly.pdbx_strand_id
1 'polypeptide(L)'
;HQAIARTDPRAEVILGGLFGNPKERPPRAMDAVDFLDRLYGVPGIKASFDGIALHPYAADAGELRRLTEAVRQVAVGNRDRRAGLYLTEIGWGSQRNPRRVAFEVGLGEQARELRRAYGYLIGSRGRLNLEQVHWFSWKDMRGACNFCDSVGLFRSGQRFKPKPAWHAFVRIAR
;
A
#
# COMPACT_ATOMS: atom_id res chain seq x y z
N HIS A 1 12.41 -13.77 -12.54
CA HIS A 1 11.17 -14.49 -12.83
C HIS A 1 11.44 -15.88 -13.41
N GLN A 2 12.02 -16.03 -14.62
CA GLN A 2 12.21 -17.33 -15.28
C GLN A 2 12.92 -18.40 -14.42
N ALA A 3 13.96 -18.03 -13.65
CA ALA A 3 14.65 -18.97 -12.77
C ALA A 3 13.73 -19.48 -11.64
N ILE A 4 12.91 -18.60 -11.05
CA ILE A 4 11.93 -18.93 -10.02
C ILE A 4 10.86 -19.85 -10.63
N ALA A 5 10.27 -19.49 -11.76
CA ALA A 5 9.21 -20.27 -12.42
C ALA A 5 9.65 -21.67 -12.87
N ARG A 6 10.95 -21.89 -13.14
CA ARG A 6 11.49 -23.24 -13.41
C ARG A 6 11.55 -24.12 -12.16
N THR A 7 11.72 -23.51 -10.99
CA THR A 7 11.85 -24.24 -9.71
C THR A 7 10.49 -24.40 -9.02
N ASP A 8 9.68 -23.36 -9.03
CA ASP A 8 8.31 -23.37 -8.54
C ASP A 8 7.40 -22.60 -9.51
N PRO A 9 6.69 -23.29 -10.40
CA PRO A 9 5.80 -22.66 -11.38
C PRO A 9 4.55 -22.01 -10.76
N ARG A 10 4.31 -22.20 -9.44
CA ARG A 10 3.21 -21.55 -8.70
C ARG A 10 3.66 -20.31 -7.94
N ALA A 11 4.97 -20.04 -7.90
CA ALA A 11 5.49 -18.83 -7.23
C ALA A 11 5.16 -17.59 -8.05
N GLU A 12 4.55 -16.61 -7.40
CA GLU A 12 4.32 -15.30 -7.98
C GLU A 12 5.50 -14.37 -7.68
N VAL A 13 5.99 -13.71 -8.70
CA VAL A 13 7.03 -12.69 -8.60
C VAL A 13 6.38 -11.32 -8.60
N ILE A 14 6.44 -10.63 -7.46
CA ILE A 14 5.82 -9.34 -7.28
C ILE A 14 6.90 -8.25 -7.40
N LEU A 15 6.64 -7.24 -8.22
CA LEU A 15 7.47 -6.04 -8.29
C LEU A 15 7.51 -5.37 -6.92
N GLY A 16 8.69 -4.96 -6.44
CA GLY A 16 8.87 -4.36 -5.12
C GLY A 16 7.95 -3.16 -4.85
N GLY A 17 7.62 -2.92 -3.59
CA GLY A 17 6.65 -1.91 -3.18
C GLY A 17 6.97 -0.50 -3.69
N LEU A 18 6.13 0.00 -4.58
CA LEU A 18 6.24 1.35 -5.14
C LEU A 18 5.64 2.36 -4.18
N PHE A 19 6.38 3.40 -3.82
CA PHE A 19 5.87 4.47 -2.95
C PHE A 19 5.01 5.44 -3.76
N GLY A 20 3.77 5.63 -3.33
CA GLY A 20 2.75 6.32 -4.11
C GLY A 20 3.03 7.80 -4.37
N ASN A 21 3.54 8.54 -3.37
CA ASN A 21 3.73 9.98 -3.51
C ASN A 21 4.96 10.46 -2.69
N PRO A 22 6.17 10.27 -3.18
CA PRO A 22 7.38 10.72 -2.51
C PRO A 22 7.48 12.25 -2.47
N LYS A 23 8.03 12.79 -1.36
CA LYS A 23 8.30 14.23 -1.24
C LYS A 23 9.42 14.70 -2.17
N GLU A 24 10.43 13.87 -2.33
CA GLU A 24 11.55 14.14 -3.21
C GLU A 24 11.17 13.89 -4.67
N ARG A 25 11.93 14.48 -5.59
CA ARG A 25 11.72 14.39 -7.04
C ARG A 25 12.97 13.82 -7.72
N PRO A 26 12.87 13.39 -8.99
CA PRO A 26 14.01 12.91 -9.73
C PRO A 26 15.22 13.86 -9.66
N PRO A 27 16.47 13.34 -9.53
CA PRO A 27 16.83 11.92 -9.62
C PRO A 27 16.71 11.11 -8.33
N ARG A 28 16.34 11.73 -7.20
CA ARG A 28 16.35 11.07 -5.88
C ARG A 28 15.16 10.16 -5.66
N ALA A 29 13.98 10.55 -6.13
CA ALA A 29 12.76 9.75 -6.03
C ALA A 29 11.85 9.96 -7.24
N MET A 30 11.01 8.98 -7.53
CA MET A 30 9.98 9.01 -8.57
C MET A 30 8.70 8.43 -7.96
N ASP A 31 7.55 9.02 -8.26
CA ASP A 31 6.29 8.46 -7.82
C ASP A 31 5.96 7.13 -8.54
N ALA A 32 5.06 6.37 -7.94
CA ALA A 32 4.75 5.02 -8.41
C ALA A 32 4.20 4.99 -9.84
N VAL A 33 3.42 6.00 -10.23
CA VAL A 33 2.77 6.07 -11.56
C VAL A 33 3.82 6.29 -12.63
N ASP A 34 4.66 7.32 -12.47
CA ASP A 34 5.72 7.64 -13.41
C ASP A 34 6.76 6.52 -13.51
N PHE A 35 7.13 5.93 -12.35
CA PHE A 35 8.08 4.83 -12.34
C PHE A 35 7.54 3.61 -13.10
N LEU A 36 6.30 3.22 -12.82
CA LEU A 36 5.69 2.06 -13.46
C LEU A 36 5.51 2.26 -14.96
N ASP A 37 5.07 3.44 -15.39
CA ASP A 37 4.91 3.75 -16.81
C ASP A 37 6.24 3.67 -17.57
N ARG A 38 7.30 4.26 -17.02
CA ARG A 38 8.66 4.14 -17.60
C ARG A 38 9.16 2.70 -17.60
N LEU A 39 8.87 1.94 -16.54
CA LEU A 39 9.26 0.52 -16.45
C LEU A 39 8.61 -0.30 -17.56
N TYR A 40 7.34 -0.05 -17.86
CA TYR A 40 6.65 -0.72 -18.97
C TYR A 40 7.23 -0.37 -20.36
N GLY A 41 7.97 0.72 -20.49
CA GLY A 41 8.75 1.06 -21.68
C GLY A 41 9.97 0.15 -21.90
N VAL A 42 10.39 -0.63 -20.91
CA VAL A 42 11.54 -1.56 -21.06
C VAL A 42 11.09 -2.81 -21.82
N PRO A 43 11.73 -3.15 -22.95
CA PRO A 43 11.37 -4.33 -23.73
C PRO A 43 11.38 -5.62 -22.89
N GLY A 44 10.30 -6.39 -22.95
CA GLY A 44 10.19 -7.69 -22.26
C GLY A 44 9.87 -7.62 -20.78
N ILE A 45 9.74 -6.44 -20.19
CA ILE A 45 9.56 -6.27 -18.73
C ILE A 45 8.35 -7.02 -18.17
N LYS A 46 7.25 -7.11 -18.92
CA LYS A 46 6.02 -7.83 -18.50
C LYS A 46 6.24 -9.32 -18.20
N ALA A 47 7.28 -9.92 -18.76
CA ALA A 47 7.64 -11.31 -18.47
C ALA A 47 8.50 -11.47 -17.21
N SER A 48 8.76 -10.37 -16.48
CA SER A 48 9.66 -10.36 -15.32
C SER A 48 8.94 -10.30 -13.97
N PHE A 49 7.63 -10.08 -13.96
CA PHE A 49 6.79 -10.06 -12.75
C PHE A 49 5.34 -10.46 -13.07
N ASP A 50 4.63 -10.93 -12.05
CA ASP A 50 3.22 -11.34 -12.09
C ASP A 50 2.31 -10.31 -11.43
N GLY A 51 2.86 -9.52 -10.52
CA GLY A 51 2.13 -8.52 -9.76
C GLY A 51 2.91 -7.25 -9.45
N ILE A 52 2.18 -6.22 -9.06
CA ILE A 52 2.68 -4.88 -8.74
C ILE A 52 2.38 -4.60 -7.27
N ALA A 53 3.42 -4.42 -6.46
CA ALA A 53 3.24 -3.97 -5.09
C ALA A 53 3.23 -2.45 -5.00
N LEU A 54 2.33 -1.90 -4.18
CA LEU A 54 2.14 -0.47 -3.99
C LEU A 54 2.04 -0.15 -2.49
N HIS A 55 2.67 0.94 -2.09
CA HIS A 55 2.57 1.59 -0.79
C HIS A 55 1.87 2.95 -0.94
N PRO A 56 0.54 3.00 -1.06
CA PRO A 56 -0.21 4.23 -1.36
C PRO A 56 -0.47 5.05 -0.09
N TYR A 57 0.58 5.41 0.63
CA TYR A 57 0.45 6.30 1.78
C TYR A 57 -0.10 7.65 1.35
N ALA A 58 -1.16 8.09 2.00
CA ALA A 58 -1.99 9.21 1.58
C ALA A 58 -2.58 9.96 2.79
N ALA A 59 -2.99 11.20 2.61
CA ALA A 59 -3.63 11.98 3.67
C ALA A 59 -4.98 11.39 4.10
N ASP A 60 -5.72 10.80 3.16
CA ASP A 60 -7.02 10.16 3.39
C ASP A 60 -7.28 8.99 2.44
N ALA A 61 -8.37 8.25 2.68
CA ALA A 61 -8.76 7.12 1.84
C ALA A 61 -9.15 7.53 0.41
N GLY A 62 -9.54 8.77 0.17
CA GLY A 62 -9.84 9.28 -1.16
C GLY A 62 -8.57 9.44 -2.00
N GLU A 63 -7.50 9.94 -1.41
CA GLU A 63 -6.18 10.02 -2.07
C GLU A 63 -5.60 8.62 -2.30
N LEU A 64 -5.68 7.72 -1.32
CA LEU A 64 -5.29 6.31 -1.47
C LEU A 64 -6.01 5.67 -2.66
N ARG A 65 -7.32 5.91 -2.78
CA ARG A 65 -8.11 5.44 -3.91
C ARG A 65 -7.54 5.96 -5.24
N ARG A 66 -7.30 7.27 -5.37
CA ARG A 66 -6.78 7.87 -6.60
C ARG A 66 -5.43 7.28 -7.01
N LEU A 67 -4.51 7.13 -6.05
CA LEU A 67 -3.19 6.52 -6.30
C LEU A 67 -3.32 5.06 -6.76
N THR A 68 -4.16 4.29 -6.08
CA THR A 68 -4.40 2.88 -6.42
C THR A 68 -4.99 2.72 -7.82
N GLU A 69 -6.00 3.55 -8.15
CA GLU A 69 -6.62 3.57 -9.48
C GLU A 69 -5.63 3.99 -10.57
N ALA A 70 -4.80 5.02 -10.31
CA ALA A 70 -3.81 5.50 -11.27
C ALA A 70 -2.76 4.41 -11.61
N VAL A 71 -2.22 3.72 -10.60
CA VAL A 71 -1.30 2.60 -10.81
C VAL A 71 -1.95 1.47 -11.61
N ARG A 72 -3.21 1.12 -11.29
CA ARG A 72 -3.96 0.13 -12.08
C ARG A 72 -4.17 0.57 -13.53
N GLN A 73 -4.46 1.84 -13.76
CA GLN A 73 -4.63 2.38 -15.11
C GLN A 73 -3.34 2.31 -15.94
N VAL A 74 -2.16 2.53 -15.34
CA VAL A 74 -0.87 2.34 -16.03
C VAL A 74 -0.73 0.91 -16.52
N ALA A 75 -0.98 -0.09 -15.68
CA ALA A 75 -0.90 -1.50 -16.08
C ALA A 75 -1.88 -1.82 -17.21
N VAL A 76 -3.14 -1.37 -17.12
CA VAL A 76 -4.18 -1.58 -18.15
C VAL A 76 -3.82 -0.88 -19.46
N GLY A 77 -3.33 0.36 -19.39
CA GLY A 77 -2.88 1.15 -20.55
C GLY A 77 -1.74 0.46 -21.30
N ASN A 78 -0.82 -0.14 -20.55
CA ASN A 78 0.28 -0.93 -21.09
C ASN A 78 -0.13 -2.38 -21.48
N ARG A 79 -1.43 -2.69 -21.55
CA ARG A 79 -1.99 -4.00 -21.93
C ARG A 79 -1.55 -5.13 -20.99
N ASP A 80 -1.29 -4.81 -19.72
CA ASP A 80 -0.98 -5.78 -18.67
C ASP A 80 -2.14 -5.90 -17.68
N ARG A 81 -3.28 -6.37 -18.18
CA ARG A 81 -4.50 -6.55 -17.38
C ARG A 81 -4.37 -7.69 -16.36
N ARG A 82 -3.42 -8.62 -16.57
CA ARG A 82 -3.22 -9.80 -15.73
C ARG A 82 -2.43 -9.48 -14.47
N ALA A 83 -1.51 -8.50 -14.52
CA ALA A 83 -0.73 -8.13 -13.34
C ALA A 83 -1.64 -7.88 -12.13
N GLY A 84 -1.47 -8.67 -11.08
CA GLY A 84 -2.16 -8.53 -9.81
C GLY A 84 -1.71 -7.27 -9.08
N LEU A 85 -2.60 -6.61 -8.35
CA LEU A 85 -2.24 -5.47 -7.52
C LEU A 85 -2.15 -5.90 -6.05
N TYR A 86 -1.04 -5.60 -5.40
CA TYR A 86 -0.73 -5.93 -4.02
C TYR A 86 -0.49 -4.65 -3.25
N LEU A 87 -1.38 -4.29 -2.35
CA LEU A 87 -1.14 -3.20 -1.40
C LEU A 87 -0.38 -3.76 -0.20
N THR A 88 0.95 -3.83 -0.34
CA THR A 88 1.81 -4.47 0.65
C THR A 88 2.03 -3.61 1.90
N GLU A 89 1.72 -2.32 1.81
CA GLU A 89 1.62 -1.45 2.98
C GLU A 89 0.54 -0.39 2.77
N ILE A 90 -0.44 -0.34 3.68
CA ILE A 90 -1.32 0.82 3.85
C ILE A 90 -1.44 1.16 5.33
N GLY A 91 -1.63 2.42 5.67
CA GLY A 91 -1.79 2.82 7.07
C GLY A 91 -1.84 4.32 7.28
N TRP A 92 -2.37 4.71 8.43
CA TRP A 92 -2.41 6.07 8.94
C TRP A 92 -1.88 6.12 10.36
N GLY A 93 -1.13 7.17 10.70
CA GLY A 93 -0.65 7.41 12.05
C GLY A 93 -1.77 7.86 12.98
N SER A 94 -1.75 7.40 14.23
CA SER A 94 -2.71 7.77 15.27
C SER A 94 -2.32 9.04 16.04
N GLN A 95 -1.19 9.65 15.72
CA GLN A 95 -0.82 10.97 16.22
C GLN A 95 -1.45 12.05 15.32
N ARG A 96 -1.55 13.26 15.85
CA ARG A 96 -2.07 14.41 15.11
C ARG A 96 -0.94 15.38 14.82
N ASN A 97 -0.04 15.00 13.93
CA ASN A 97 1.08 15.84 13.53
C ASN A 97 1.26 15.89 12.00
N PRO A 98 0.36 16.56 11.27
CA PRO A 98 0.41 16.65 9.81
C PRO A 98 1.65 17.38 9.28
N ARG A 99 2.39 18.10 10.14
CA ARG A 99 3.66 18.73 9.75
C ARG A 99 4.78 17.71 9.57
N ARG A 100 4.69 16.56 10.25
CA ARG A 100 5.67 15.47 10.15
C ARG A 100 5.43 14.63 8.89
N VAL A 101 4.22 14.11 8.75
CA VAL A 101 3.74 13.40 7.55
C VAL A 101 2.23 13.58 7.39
N ALA A 102 1.76 13.69 6.15
CA ALA A 102 0.36 14.01 5.86
C ALA A 102 -0.63 12.94 6.36
N PHE A 103 -0.19 11.69 6.49
CA PHE A 103 -1.01 10.56 6.95
C PHE A 103 -0.97 10.33 8.47
N GLU A 104 -0.51 11.29 9.29
CA GLU A 104 -0.75 11.32 10.74
C GLU A 104 -2.06 12.06 11.03
N VAL A 105 -3.14 11.30 11.22
CA VAL A 105 -4.51 11.82 11.23
C VAL A 105 -5.16 11.88 12.61
N GLY A 106 -4.57 11.18 13.60
CA GLY A 106 -5.11 11.06 14.96
C GLY A 106 -5.86 9.74 15.20
N LEU A 107 -6.05 9.42 16.49
CA LEU A 107 -6.47 8.10 16.95
C LEU A 107 -7.84 7.64 16.39
N GLY A 108 -8.83 8.51 16.41
CA GLY A 108 -10.17 8.19 15.90
C GLY A 108 -10.22 8.17 14.37
N GLU A 109 -9.49 9.09 13.73
CA GLU A 109 -9.42 9.20 12.28
C GLU A 109 -8.70 8.01 11.67
N GLN A 110 -7.63 7.50 12.30
CA GLN A 110 -6.97 6.26 11.88
C GLN A 110 -7.97 5.12 11.66
N ALA A 111 -8.91 4.93 12.59
CA ALA A 111 -9.94 3.91 12.47
C ALA A 111 -10.99 4.23 11.38
N ARG A 112 -11.28 5.52 11.14
CA ARG A 112 -12.22 5.94 10.07
C ARG A 112 -11.60 5.73 8.69
N GLU A 113 -10.36 6.15 8.51
CA GLU A 113 -9.67 5.99 7.23
C GLU A 113 -9.42 4.51 6.90
N LEU A 114 -9.11 3.68 7.91
CA LEU A 114 -9.05 2.22 7.75
C LEU A 114 -10.36 1.66 7.19
N ARG A 115 -11.50 1.99 7.80
CA ARG A 115 -12.81 1.49 7.33
C ARG A 115 -13.13 1.96 5.92
N ARG A 116 -12.87 3.23 5.60
CA ARG A 116 -13.12 3.79 4.27
C ARG A 116 -12.26 3.12 3.21
N ALA A 117 -10.96 2.98 3.49
CA ALA A 117 -10.02 2.37 2.55
C ALA A 117 -10.34 0.90 2.28
N TYR A 118 -10.50 0.10 3.32
CA TYR A 118 -10.84 -1.33 3.14
C TYR A 118 -12.22 -1.52 2.51
N GLY A 119 -13.22 -0.72 2.87
CA GLY A 119 -14.54 -0.75 2.23
C GLY A 119 -14.45 -0.50 0.73
N TYR A 120 -13.68 0.51 0.31
CA TYR A 120 -13.43 0.79 -1.09
C TYR A 120 -12.65 -0.35 -1.79
N LEU A 121 -11.56 -0.81 -1.18
CA LEU A 121 -10.68 -1.82 -1.76
C LEU A 121 -11.40 -3.16 -1.96
N ILE A 122 -12.16 -3.61 -0.97
CA ILE A 122 -12.98 -4.82 -1.05
C ILE A 122 -14.05 -4.68 -2.15
N GLY A 123 -14.79 -3.58 -2.15
CA GLY A 123 -15.82 -3.32 -3.16
C GLY A 123 -15.29 -3.14 -4.59
N SER A 124 -14.00 -2.87 -4.74
CA SER A 124 -13.33 -2.66 -6.02
C SER A 124 -12.37 -3.78 -6.41
N ARG A 125 -12.33 -4.89 -5.65
CA ARG A 125 -11.34 -5.95 -5.81
C ARG A 125 -11.20 -6.43 -7.25
N GLY A 126 -12.30 -6.80 -7.89
CA GLY A 126 -12.28 -7.31 -9.27
C GLY A 126 -11.83 -6.24 -10.28
N ARG A 127 -12.31 -5.00 -10.16
CA ARG A 127 -11.95 -3.90 -11.05
C ARG A 127 -10.46 -3.53 -10.95
N LEU A 128 -9.91 -3.59 -9.76
CA LEU A 128 -8.50 -3.29 -9.49
C LEU A 128 -7.57 -4.48 -9.78
N ASN A 129 -8.10 -5.69 -9.98
CA ASN A 129 -7.33 -6.94 -9.92
C ASN A 129 -6.52 -7.00 -8.62
N LEU A 130 -7.18 -6.72 -7.49
CA LEU A 130 -6.55 -6.61 -6.18
C LEU A 130 -6.44 -7.98 -5.54
N GLU A 131 -5.23 -8.42 -5.25
CA GLU A 131 -4.91 -9.72 -4.66
C GLU A 131 -4.81 -9.64 -3.15
N GLN A 132 -4.04 -8.69 -2.63
CA GLN A 132 -3.76 -8.58 -1.20
C GLN A 132 -3.74 -7.13 -0.72
N VAL A 133 -4.11 -6.94 0.55
CA VAL A 133 -4.01 -5.66 1.27
C VAL A 133 -3.45 -5.90 2.66
N HIS A 134 -2.34 -5.28 2.97
CA HIS A 134 -1.68 -5.39 4.26
C HIS A 134 -1.68 -4.06 5.00
N TRP A 135 -2.17 -4.07 6.24
CA TRP A 135 -2.04 -2.91 7.12
C TRP A 135 -0.61 -2.83 7.67
N PHE A 136 0.02 -1.69 7.52
CA PHE A 136 1.28 -1.38 8.17
C PHE A 136 1.01 -0.47 9.38
N SER A 137 1.23 -0.89 10.61
CA SER A 137 1.84 -2.14 11.05
C SER A 137 1.00 -2.78 12.17
N TRP A 138 1.44 -3.94 12.67
CA TRP A 138 0.79 -4.59 13.81
C TRP A 138 0.80 -3.72 15.07
N LYS A 139 1.95 -3.19 15.45
CA LYS A 139 2.17 -2.41 16.67
C LYS A 139 3.01 -1.16 16.39
N ASP A 140 2.79 -0.09 17.17
CA ASP A 140 3.65 1.09 17.14
C ASP A 140 5.10 0.73 17.43
N MET A 141 6.02 1.17 16.60
CA MET A 141 7.45 0.86 16.63
C MET A 141 8.25 2.14 16.88
N ARG A 142 8.59 2.41 18.15
CA ARG A 142 9.32 3.62 18.52
C ARG A 142 10.67 3.72 17.81
N GLY A 143 10.90 4.85 17.16
CA GLY A 143 12.18 5.16 16.52
C GLY A 143 12.49 4.42 15.22
N ALA A 144 11.59 3.57 14.72
CA ALA A 144 11.83 2.81 13.50
C ALA A 144 11.72 3.67 12.22
N CYS A 145 10.79 4.64 12.18
CA CYS A 145 10.63 5.58 11.07
C CYS A 145 9.81 6.80 11.51
N ASN A 146 9.65 7.78 10.63
CA ASN A 146 8.98 9.06 10.93
C ASN A 146 7.53 8.94 11.43
N PHE A 147 6.82 7.84 11.15
CA PHE A 147 5.44 7.61 11.58
C PHE A 147 5.23 6.22 12.20
N CYS A 148 6.25 5.37 12.26
CA CYS A 148 6.17 4.01 12.80
C CYS A 148 5.76 3.98 14.27
N ASP A 149 6.00 5.05 15.01
CA ASP A 149 5.63 5.18 16.42
C ASP A 149 4.13 5.42 16.65
N SER A 150 3.34 5.56 15.58
CA SER A 150 1.91 5.84 15.66
C SER A 150 1.01 5.03 14.71
N VAL A 151 1.57 4.27 13.76
CA VAL A 151 0.82 3.63 12.67
C VAL A 151 0.20 2.28 13.07
N GLY A 152 0.69 1.63 14.12
CA GLY A 152 0.25 0.31 14.55
C GLY A 152 -1.23 0.21 14.91
N LEU A 153 -1.79 -0.98 14.82
CA LEU A 153 -3.11 -1.32 15.35
C LEU A 153 -3.10 -1.38 16.89
N PHE A 154 -1.94 -1.67 17.47
CA PHE A 154 -1.69 -1.69 18.91
C PHE A 154 -0.68 -0.62 19.30
N ARG A 155 -0.79 -0.16 20.55
CA ARG A 155 0.18 0.77 21.12
C ARG A 155 1.53 0.09 21.36
N SER A 156 2.62 0.89 21.38
CA SER A 156 3.94 0.42 21.82
C SER A 156 3.91 -0.07 23.27
N GLY A 157 4.92 -0.88 23.66
CA GLY A 157 5.09 -1.43 25.02
C GLY A 157 4.85 -2.93 25.08
N GLN A 158 5.01 -3.51 26.28
CA GLN A 158 4.91 -4.96 26.50
C GLN A 158 3.46 -5.48 26.45
N ARG A 159 2.48 -4.64 26.82
CA ARG A 159 1.06 -4.99 26.75
C ARG A 159 0.49 -4.54 25.41
N PHE A 160 -0.11 -5.47 24.67
CA PHE A 160 -0.84 -5.18 23.44
C PHE A 160 -2.14 -4.42 23.74
N LYS A 161 -2.05 -3.09 23.93
CA LYS A 161 -3.23 -2.25 24.08
C LYS A 161 -3.81 -1.92 22.70
N PRO A 162 -5.01 -2.43 22.36
CA PRO A 162 -5.62 -2.18 21.07
C PRO A 162 -5.98 -0.69 20.91
N LYS A 163 -5.90 -0.22 19.68
CA LYS A 163 -6.45 1.08 19.26
C LYS A 163 -7.85 0.89 18.64
N PRO A 164 -8.64 1.96 18.46
CA PRO A 164 -9.90 1.89 17.71
C PRO A 164 -9.76 1.26 16.32
N ALA A 165 -8.60 1.46 15.67
CA ALA A 165 -8.26 0.86 14.37
C ALA A 165 -8.22 -0.69 14.42
N TRP A 166 -7.75 -1.30 15.51
CA TRP A 166 -7.79 -2.74 15.68
C TRP A 166 -9.23 -3.27 15.65
N HIS A 167 -10.12 -2.65 16.39
CA HIS A 167 -11.53 -3.06 16.42
C HIS A 167 -12.23 -2.85 15.07
N ALA A 168 -11.82 -1.84 14.32
CA ALA A 168 -12.28 -1.62 12.95
C ALA A 168 -11.75 -2.73 12.01
N PHE A 169 -10.47 -3.06 12.10
CA PHE A 169 -9.83 -4.09 11.29
C PHE A 169 -10.47 -5.47 11.50
N VAL A 170 -10.65 -5.90 12.76
CA VAL A 170 -11.28 -7.19 13.09
C VAL A 170 -12.69 -7.32 12.53
N ARG A 171 -13.46 -6.22 12.50
CA ARG A 171 -14.82 -6.24 11.91
C ARG A 171 -14.84 -6.40 10.39
N ILE A 172 -13.77 -6.01 9.73
CA ILE A 172 -13.61 -6.15 8.27
C ILE A 172 -13.11 -7.55 7.89
N ALA A 173 -12.24 -8.12 8.73
CA ALA A 173 -11.62 -9.42 8.50
C ALA A 173 -12.54 -10.63 8.84
N ARG A 174 -13.73 -10.37 9.37
CA ARG A 174 -14.77 -11.38 9.63
C ARG A 174 -15.74 -11.47 8.47
#